data_dcf90f22925d1d8f0e83fbc36bc3206a
#
_entry.id   dcf90f22925d1d8f0e83fbc36bc3206a
#
_cell.length_a   1.000
_cell.length_b   1.000
_cell.length_c   1.000
_cell.angle_alpha   90.00
_cell.angle_beta   90.00
_cell.angle_gamma   90.00
#
_symmetry.space_group_name_H-M   'P 1'
#
loop_
_entity.id
_entity.type
_entity.pdbx_description
1 polymer ?
#
loop_
_entity_poly.entity_id
_entity_poly.type
_entity_poly.pdbx_seq_one_letter_code
_entity_poly.pdbx_strand_id
1 'polypeptide(L)'
;MNAHIETSPARAPAPAPRPLRRHPFAMLLRREFWEHKGGFLWAPVVSGAISLGLTAIFAVIALVAARRAAADGGFDIDGVTVNGLDLNLLMRRMSPEDLRELSAGLDLSLVMASSWPFIVMAFVVFFYCLGALYDDRKDRSVLFWKSMPVSDRDTVLSKVVSALLVAPVLATAAALVTMLLFVLLLSALVASQGGDAFQLLWAGGAPFKLGLYFVAAIPVYAVWALPTVGWLLLCSAWARNKPFLWAVVVPVLLGVFVWWFNAMQLFGLEAVWFWKNVVSRLLLGVVPAGWLDTVDVEALAAAGRLDLQGVRGFWSLGMLYSSFLSPKMWGGAVVGAAMIAGAVRLRRWRDEG
;
A
#
# COMPACT_ATOMS: atom_id res chain seq x y z
N MET A 1 71.61 -51.72 -13.88
CA MET A 1 70.23 -51.51 -14.46
C MET A 1 69.56 -50.46 -13.64
N ASN A 2 69.74 -49.19 -14.02
CA ASN A 2 69.25 -48.03 -13.27
C ASN A 2 67.91 -47.56 -13.91
N ALA A 3 66.80 -47.80 -13.18
CA ALA A 3 65.51 -47.28 -13.59
C ALA A 3 65.43 -45.78 -13.29
N HIS A 4 65.34 -44.96 -14.33
CA HIS A 4 65.03 -43.52 -14.22
C HIS A 4 63.55 -43.41 -13.86
N ILE A 5 63.29 -42.97 -12.64
CA ILE A 5 61.95 -42.53 -12.22
C ILE A 5 61.73 -41.12 -12.76
N GLU A 6 60.94 -41.02 -13.87
CA GLU A 6 60.45 -39.72 -14.37
C GLU A 6 59.44 -39.16 -13.35
N THR A 7 59.84 -38.15 -12.62
CA THR A 7 58.92 -37.37 -11.80
C THR A 7 58.05 -36.50 -12.68
N SER A 8 56.80 -36.91 -12.86
CA SER A 8 55.79 -36.11 -13.54
C SER A 8 55.67 -34.73 -12.88
N PRO A 9 55.72 -33.61 -13.66
CA PRO A 9 55.65 -32.27 -13.10
C PRO A 9 54.31 -32.08 -12.33
N ALA A 10 54.41 -31.67 -11.08
CA ALA A 10 53.27 -31.41 -10.23
C ALA A 10 52.34 -30.40 -10.92
N ARG A 11 51.11 -30.83 -11.24
CA ARG A 11 50.05 -29.99 -11.83
C ARG A 11 49.81 -28.80 -10.92
N ALA A 12 50.04 -27.56 -11.40
CA ALA A 12 49.78 -26.34 -10.66
C ALA A 12 48.35 -26.38 -10.13
N PRO A 13 48.10 -25.99 -8.84
CA PRO A 13 46.78 -25.98 -8.27
C PRO A 13 45.86 -25.09 -9.11
N ALA A 14 44.69 -25.61 -9.47
CA ALA A 14 43.69 -24.81 -10.21
C ALA A 14 43.38 -23.54 -9.46
N PRO A 15 43.28 -22.37 -10.14
CA PRO A 15 42.97 -21.12 -9.48
C PRO A 15 41.65 -21.29 -8.71
N ALA A 16 41.67 -20.94 -7.42
CA ALA A 16 40.51 -21.00 -6.57
C ALA A 16 39.34 -20.23 -7.21
N PRO A 17 38.13 -20.79 -7.28
CA PRO A 17 37.00 -20.13 -7.87
C PRO A 17 36.80 -18.78 -7.20
N ARG A 18 36.83 -17.70 -7.99
CA ARG A 18 36.60 -16.34 -7.50
C ARG A 18 35.23 -16.32 -6.81
N PRO A 19 35.16 -15.94 -5.51
CA PRO A 19 33.89 -15.86 -4.83
C PRO A 19 33.01 -14.86 -5.58
N LEU A 20 31.88 -15.32 -6.11
CA LEU A 20 30.85 -14.45 -6.65
C LEU A 20 30.47 -13.48 -5.53
N ARG A 21 30.85 -12.21 -5.64
CA ARG A 21 30.43 -11.13 -4.73
C ARG A 21 28.93 -10.94 -4.86
N ARG A 22 28.12 -11.84 -4.33
CA ARG A 22 26.71 -11.60 -4.14
C ARG A 22 26.60 -10.67 -2.93
N HIS A 23 26.05 -9.47 -3.16
CA HIS A 23 25.84 -8.52 -2.08
C HIS A 23 24.95 -9.17 -1.02
N PRO A 24 25.41 -9.33 0.24
CA PRO A 24 24.67 -10.07 1.27
C PRO A 24 23.30 -9.48 1.52
N PHE A 25 23.15 -8.15 1.38
CA PHE A 25 21.87 -7.45 1.52
C PHE A 25 20.82 -7.86 0.46
N ALA A 26 21.20 -8.02 -0.81
CA ALA A 26 20.28 -8.47 -1.86
C ALA A 26 19.79 -9.92 -1.62
N MET A 27 20.64 -10.76 -1.02
CA MET A 27 20.24 -12.12 -0.63
C MET A 27 19.21 -12.09 0.51
N LEU A 28 19.38 -11.20 1.49
CA LEU A 28 18.41 -11.01 2.57
C LEU A 28 17.05 -10.54 2.03
N LEU A 29 17.02 -9.54 1.15
CA LEU A 29 15.79 -9.08 0.51
C LEU A 29 15.09 -10.18 -0.28
N ARG A 30 15.85 -10.95 -1.05
CA ARG A 30 15.31 -12.09 -1.80
C ARG A 30 14.71 -13.15 -0.88
N ARG A 31 15.35 -13.42 0.25
CA ARG A 31 14.84 -14.33 1.28
C ARG A 31 13.53 -13.81 1.85
N GLU A 32 13.49 -12.58 2.33
CA GLU A 32 12.29 -11.95 2.89
C GLU A 32 11.11 -12.03 1.91
N PHE A 33 11.36 -11.77 0.63
CA PHE A 33 10.35 -11.90 -0.41
C PHE A 33 9.84 -13.34 -0.55
N TRP A 34 10.73 -14.34 -0.60
CA TRP A 34 10.31 -15.73 -0.79
C TRP A 34 9.58 -16.28 0.43
N GLU A 35 10.02 -15.92 1.62
CA GLU A 35 9.42 -16.32 2.89
C GLU A 35 8.00 -15.74 3.05
N HIS A 36 7.79 -14.49 2.61
CA HIS A 36 6.52 -13.79 2.73
C HIS A 36 5.78 -13.60 1.38
N LYS A 37 6.11 -14.40 0.37
CA LYS A 37 5.51 -14.32 -0.97
C LYS A 37 3.98 -14.38 -0.94
N GLY A 38 3.39 -15.15 -0.05
CA GLY A 38 1.94 -15.24 0.12
C GLY A 38 1.32 -13.88 0.43
N GLY A 39 1.87 -13.16 1.41
CA GLY A 39 1.39 -11.84 1.80
C GLY A 39 1.74 -10.73 0.81
N PHE A 40 3.00 -10.65 0.38
CA PHE A 40 3.47 -9.53 -0.44
C PHE A 40 2.97 -9.57 -1.89
N LEU A 41 2.83 -10.75 -2.48
CA LEU A 41 2.42 -10.90 -3.87
C LEU A 41 0.98 -11.41 -4.00
N TRP A 42 0.71 -12.59 -3.40
CA TRP A 42 -0.57 -13.24 -3.65
C TRP A 42 -1.75 -12.54 -2.99
N ALA A 43 -1.60 -12.01 -1.78
CA ALA A 43 -2.71 -11.36 -1.11
C ALA A 43 -3.20 -10.09 -1.86
N PRO A 44 -2.35 -9.15 -2.34
CA PRO A 44 -2.77 -8.06 -3.21
C PRO A 44 -3.38 -8.53 -4.53
N VAL A 45 -2.81 -9.56 -5.17
CA VAL A 45 -3.35 -10.09 -6.45
C VAL A 45 -4.73 -10.70 -6.25
N VAL A 46 -4.91 -11.51 -5.22
CA VAL A 46 -6.22 -12.13 -4.91
C VAL A 46 -7.25 -11.08 -4.57
N SER A 47 -6.89 -10.05 -3.81
CA SER A 47 -7.82 -8.96 -3.48
C SER A 47 -8.27 -8.17 -4.73
N GLY A 48 -7.36 -7.92 -5.67
CA GLY A 48 -7.69 -7.32 -6.96
C GLY A 48 -8.61 -8.23 -7.79
N ALA A 49 -8.35 -9.53 -7.83
CA ALA A 49 -9.20 -10.50 -8.52
C ALA A 49 -10.61 -10.58 -7.91
N ILE A 50 -10.73 -10.53 -6.58
CA ILE A 50 -12.03 -10.48 -5.90
C ILE A 50 -12.77 -9.19 -6.25
N SER A 51 -12.10 -8.04 -6.23
CA SER A 51 -12.68 -6.75 -6.62
C SER A 51 -13.25 -6.79 -8.05
N LEU A 52 -12.48 -7.34 -9.00
CA LEU A 52 -12.92 -7.50 -10.39
C LEU A 52 -14.10 -8.48 -10.51
N GLY A 53 -14.06 -9.61 -9.79
CA GLY A 53 -15.14 -10.59 -9.76
C GLY A 53 -16.43 -9.98 -9.25
N LEU A 54 -16.39 -9.25 -8.16
CA LEU A 54 -17.54 -8.53 -7.61
C LEU A 54 -18.07 -7.49 -8.61
N THR A 55 -17.18 -6.71 -9.21
CA THR A 55 -17.57 -5.74 -10.24
C THR A 55 -18.26 -6.40 -11.41
N ALA A 56 -17.74 -7.53 -11.91
CA ALA A 56 -18.35 -8.27 -13.01
C ALA A 56 -19.76 -8.79 -12.64
N ILE A 57 -19.92 -9.31 -11.42
CA ILE A 57 -21.23 -9.76 -10.92
C ILE A 57 -22.21 -8.59 -10.86
N PHE A 58 -21.82 -7.44 -10.26
CA PHE A 58 -22.68 -6.26 -10.21
C PHE A 58 -23.02 -5.72 -11.59
N ALA A 59 -22.08 -5.73 -12.54
CA ALA A 59 -22.31 -5.33 -13.92
C ALA A 59 -23.35 -6.22 -14.60
N VAL A 60 -23.28 -7.53 -14.42
CA VAL A 60 -24.27 -8.48 -14.96
C VAL A 60 -25.63 -8.25 -14.32
N ILE A 61 -25.71 -8.07 -13.00
CA ILE A 61 -26.97 -7.79 -12.29
C ILE A 61 -27.58 -6.48 -12.82
N ALA A 62 -26.79 -5.43 -12.93
CA ALA A 62 -27.25 -4.14 -13.45
C ALA A 62 -27.76 -4.25 -14.89
N LEU A 63 -27.05 -4.99 -15.75
CA LEU A 63 -27.46 -5.24 -17.13
C LEU A 63 -28.78 -6.02 -17.23
N VAL A 64 -28.93 -7.07 -16.39
CA VAL A 64 -30.18 -7.86 -16.36
C VAL A 64 -31.34 -7.01 -15.84
N ALA A 65 -31.11 -6.21 -14.78
CA ALA A 65 -32.13 -5.31 -14.25
C ALA A 65 -32.56 -4.25 -15.28
N ALA A 66 -31.60 -3.65 -15.98
CA ALA A 66 -31.89 -2.71 -17.05
C ALA A 66 -32.67 -3.31 -18.22
N ARG A 67 -32.36 -4.55 -18.64
CA ARG A 67 -33.11 -5.28 -19.69
C ARG A 67 -34.54 -5.61 -19.26
N ARG A 68 -34.74 -5.99 -17.99
CA ARG A 68 -36.10 -6.25 -17.45
C ARG A 68 -36.93 -4.99 -17.42
N ALA A 69 -36.38 -3.90 -16.89
CA ALA A 69 -37.06 -2.62 -16.84
C ALA A 69 -37.41 -2.09 -18.25
N ALA A 70 -36.53 -2.29 -19.25
CA ALA A 70 -36.80 -1.97 -20.63
C ALA A 70 -37.98 -2.83 -21.23
N ALA A 71 -38.07 -4.09 -20.79
CA ALA A 71 -39.18 -4.99 -21.21
C ALA A 71 -40.52 -4.61 -20.56
N ASP A 72 -40.52 -4.06 -19.35
CA ASP A 72 -41.71 -3.65 -18.59
C ASP A 72 -42.20 -2.23 -18.92
N GLY A 73 -41.71 -1.59 -19.98
CA GLY A 73 -42.20 -0.30 -20.47
C GLY A 73 -41.20 0.84 -20.46
N GLY A 74 -39.94 0.56 -20.13
CA GLY A 74 -38.84 1.52 -20.12
C GLY A 74 -38.75 2.34 -18.85
N PHE A 75 -37.59 3.04 -18.67
CA PHE A 75 -37.43 4.05 -17.64
C PHE A 75 -37.87 5.42 -18.18
N ASP A 76 -38.73 6.10 -17.46
CA ASP A 76 -39.05 7.49 -17.73
C ASP A 76 -38.03 8.37 -17.01
N ILE A 77 -37.12 8.98 -17.76
CA ILE A 77 -36.19 9.98 -17.26
C ILE A 77 -36.58 11.28 -17.93
N ASP A 78 -37.11 12.22 -17.15
CA ASP A 78 -37.52 13.55 -17.59
C ASP A 78 -38.51 13.54 -18.80
N GLY A 79 -39.51 12.64 -18.78
CA GLY A 79 -40.54 12.55 -19.82
C GLY A 79 -40.07 11.83 -21.10
N VAL A 80 -38.96 11.12 -21.05
CA VAL A 80 -38.45 10.29 -22.15
C VAL A 80 -38.42 8.82 -21.71
N THR A 81 -39.28 8.02 -22.29
CA THR A 81 -39.25 6.55 -22.15
C THR A 81 -38.03 6.01 -22.89
N VAL A 82 -37.02 5.56 -22.15
CA VAL A 82 -35.83 4.91 -22.70
C VAL A 82 -36.13 3.41 -22.83
N ASN A 83 -36.47 2.98 -24.02
CA ASN A 83 -36.65 1.56 -24.38
C ASN A 83 -35.27 0.91 -24.59
N GLY A 84 -34.61 0.52 -23.51
CA GLY A 84 -33.25 -0.02 -23.52
C GLY A 84 -32.19 1.03 -23.19
N LEU A 85 -31.06 0.58 -22.66
CA LEU A 85 -29.89 1.43 -22.40
C LEU A 85 -29.16 1.70 -23.73
N ASP A 86 -29.63 2.66 -24.52
CA ASP A 86 -28.83 3.21 -25.62
C ASP A 86 -27.97 4.36 -25.05
N LEU A 87 -26.78 3.99 -24.61
CA LEU A 87 -25.81 4.93 -24.01
C LEU A 87 -25.44 6.07 -24.98
N ASN A 88 -25.47 5.84 -26.30
CA ASN A 88 -25.20 6.89 -27.28
C ASN A 88 -26.29 7.97 -27.28
N LEU A 89 -27.57 7.57 -27.21
CA LEU A 89 -28.66 8.51 -27.10
C LEU A 89 -28.64 9.29 -25.82
N LEU A 90 -28.35 8.63 -24.70
CA LEU A 90 -28.20 9.28 -23.39
C LEU A 90 -27.04 10.30 -23.41
N MET A 91 -25.85 9.90 -23.86
CA MET A 91 -24.68 10.79 -23.92
C MET A 91 -24.88 12.02 -24.81
N ARG A 92 -25.62 11.88 -25.92
CA ARG A 92 -25.95 13.03 -26.81
C ARG A 92 -26.93 14.02 -26.20
N ARG A 93 -27.72 13.60 -25.20
CA ARG A 93 -28.72 14.44 -24.53
C ARG A 93 -28.18 15.02 -23.21
N MET A 94 -27.13 14.44 -22.64
CA MET A 94 -26.49 14.94 -21.43
C MET A 94 -25.89 16.32 -21.66
N SER A 95 -26.04 17.19 -20.67
CA SER A 95 -25.36 18.47 -20.66
C SER A 95 -23.84 18.26 -20.49
N PRO A 96 -23.00 19.22 -20.85
CA PRO A 96 -21.56 19.15 -20.58
C PRO A 96 -21.25 18.98 -19.08
N GLU A 97 -22.13 19.39 -18.20
CA GLU A 97 -22.01 19.29 -16.75
C GLU A 97 -22.27 17.85 -16.28
N ASP A 98 -23.37 17.25 -16.75
CA ASP A 98 -23.70 15.84 -16.47
C ASP A 98 -22.61 14.88 -16.97
N LEU A 99 -22.03 15.14 -18.14
CA LEU A 99 -20.90 14.37 -18.67
C LEU A 99 -19.64 14.49 -17.80
N ARG A 100 -19.40 15.65 -17.20
CA ARG A 100 -18.30 15.84 -16.26
C ARG A 100 -18.55 15.09 -14.95
N GLU A 101 -19.79 15.12 -14.43
CA GLU A 101 -20.15 14.37 -13.23
C GLU A 101 -20.05 12.87 -13.46
N LEU A 102 -20.57 12.38 -14.58
CA LEU A 102 -20.44 10.97 -14.96
C LEU A 102 -18.96 10.55 -15.04
N SER A 103 -18.13 11.35 -15.70
CA SER A 103 -16.71 11.04 -15.82
C SER A 103 -16.00 11.09 -14.47
N ALA A 104 -16.38 11.98 -13.55
CA ALA A 104 -15.82 12.02 -12.18
C ALA A 104 -16.27 10.80 -11.35
N GLY A 105 -17.51 10.36 -11.51
CA GLY A 105 -18.01 9.11 -10.91
C GLY A 105 -17.26 7.88 -11.41
N LEU A 106 -16.97 7.82 -12.71
CA LEU A 106 -16.15 6.75 -13.29
C LEU A 106 -14.71 6.77 -12.76
N ASP A 107 -14.08 7.94 -12.64
CA ASP A 107 -12.75 8.06 -12.07
C ASP A 107 -12.73 7.58 -10.61
N LEU A 108 -13.74 7.93 -9.83
CA LEU A 108 -13.88 7.47 -8.45
C LEU A 108 -14.07 5.95 -8.38
N SER A 109 -14.90 5.37 -9.25
CA SER A 109 -15.09 3.92 -9.31
C SER A 109 -13.78 3.18 -9.65
N LEU A 110 -12.96 3.77 -10.51
CA LEU A 110 -11.64 3.28 -10.88
C LEU A 110 -10.70 3.23 -9.67
N VAL A 111 -10.66 4.32 -8.88
CA VAL A 111 -9.91 4.38 -7.63
C VAL A 111 -10.40 3.34 -6.64
N MET A 112 -11.70 3.24 -6.43
CA MET A 112 -12.29 2.28 -5.49
C MET A 112 -11.98 0.84 -5.87
N ALA A 113 -12.13 0.46 -7.13
CA ALA A 113 -11.84 -0.87 -7.62
C ALA A 113 -10.35 -1.25 -7.48
N SER A 114 -9.44 -0.30 -7.73
CA SER A 114 -7.99 -0.51 -7.65
C SER A 114 -7.39 -0.29 -6.27
N SER A 115 -8.16 0.15 -5.27
CA SER A 115 -7.66 0.38 -3.90
C SER A 115 -7.50 -0.90 -3.06
N TRP A 116 -8.20 -1.98 -3.38
CA TRP A 116 -8.20 -3.22 -2.62
C TRP A 116 -6.81 -3.84 -2.41
N PRO A 117 -5.93 -3.92 -3.43
CA PRO A 117 -4.55 -4.38 -3.24
C PRO A 117 -3.78 -3.58 -2.19
N PHE A 118 -4.00 -2.26 -2.12
CA PHE A 118 -3.35 -1.40 -1.14
C PHE A 118 -3.90 -1.59 0.27
N ILE A 119 -5.21 -1.78 0.42
CA ILE A 119 -5.86 -2.06 1.72
C ILE A 119 -5.29 -3.35 2.28
N VAL A 120 -5.25 -4.41 1.48
CA VAL A 120 -4.69 -5.71 1.89
C VAL A 120 -3.20 -5.60 2.19
N MET A 121 -2.44 -4.85 1.39
CA MET A 121 -1.03 -4.56 1.66
C MET A 121 -0.83 -3.93 3.05
N ALA A 122 -1.68 -2.98 3.46
CA ALA A 122 -1.57 -2.34 4.77
C ALA A 122 -1.64 -3.36 5.91
N PHE A 123 -2.59 -4.31 5.85
CA PHE A 123 -2.69 -5.40 6.81
C PHE A 123 -1.47 -6.31 6.74
N VAL A 124 -1.04 -6.70 5.55
CA VAL A 124 0.13 -7.56 5.36
C VAL A 124 1.38 -6.91 5.96
N VAL A 125 1.65 -5.65 5.66
CA VAL A 125 2.82 -4.92 6.18
C VAL A 125 2.73 -4.77 7.70
N PHE A 126 1.55 -4.50 8.26
CA PHE A 126 1.34 -4.38 9.69
C PHE A 126 1.72 -5.68 10.43
N PHE A 127 1.15 -6.81 10.02
CA PHE A 127 1.42 -8.10 10.66
C PHE A 127 2.83 -8.63 10.37
N TYR A 128 3.35 -8.38 9.16
CA TYR A 128 4.72 -8.67 8.83
C TYR A 128 5.71 -7.98 9.76
N CYS A 129 5.61 -6.66 9.93
CA CYS A 129 6.52 -5.91 10.81
C CYS A 129 6.39 -6.36 12.27
N LEU A 130 5.20 -6.73 12.68
CA LEU A 130 4.93 -7.20 14.04
C LEU A 130 5.55 -8.57 14.31
N GLY A 131 5.52 -9.49 13.33
CA GLY A 131 6.13 -10.83 13.43
C GLY A 131 7.62 -10.84 13.15
N ALA A 132 8.11 -9.96 12.28
CA ALA A 132 9.40 -10.06 11.61
C ALA A 132 10.62 -10.34 12.50
N LEU A 133 10.74 -9.70 13.66
CA LEU A 133 11.84 -9.92 14.61
C LEU A 133 11.44 -10.86 15.75
N TYR A 134 10.17 -10.95 16.04
CA TYR A 134 9.63 -11.84 17.07
C TYR A 134 9.72 -13.31 16.65
N ASP A 135 9.30 -13.64 15.43
CA ASP A 135 9.28 -14.98 14.90
C ASP A 135 10.72 -15.51 14.73
N ASP A 136 11.66 -14.69 14.23
CA ASP A 136 13.09 -15.02 14.16
C ASP A 136 13.64 -15.48 15.52
N ARG A 137 13.19 -14.88 16.63
CA ARG A 137 13.61 -15.27 17.99
C ARG A 137 12.90 -16.50 18.50
N LYS A 138 11.58 -16.60 18.26
CA LYS A 138 10.76 -17.72 18.71
C LYS A 138 11.22 -19.03 18.10
N ASP A 139 11.58 -19.02 16.82
CA ASP A 139 12.01 -20.22 16.08
C ASP A 139 13.51 -20.50 16.23
N ARG A 140 14.22 -19.73 17.08
CA ARG A 140 15.68 -19.82 17.30
C ARG A 140 16.51 -19.73 16.01
N SER A 141 15.93 -19.29 14.92
CA SER A 141 16.64 -19.09 13.65
C SER A 141 17.70 -18.01 13.73
N VAL A 142 17.59 -17.12 14.72
CA VAL A 142 18.59 -16.10 15.05
C VAL A 142 19.98 -16.69 15.23
N LEU A 143 20.12 -17.84 15.90
CA LEU A 143 21.42 -18.49 16.14
C LEU A 143 22.08 -18.93 14.82
N PHE A 144 21.29 -19.41 13.88
CA PHE A 144 21.77 -19.74 12.53
C PHE A 144 22.24 -18.48 11.78
N TRP A 145 21.49 -17.38 11.87
CA TRP A 145 21.83 -16.14 11.16
C TRP A 145 23.05 -15.44 11.77
N LYS A 146 23.28 -15.55 13.09
CA LYS A 146 24.49 -15.05 13.74
C LYS A 146 25.77 -15.81 13.37
N SER A 147 25.66 -17.05 12.93
CA SER A 147 26.80 -17.81 12.40
C SER A 147 27.20 -17.40 10.98
N MET A 148 26.35 -16.65 10.28
CA MET A 148 26.62 -16.10 8.97
C MET A 148 27.26 -14.70 9.06
N PRO A 149 28.10 -14.28 8.10
CA PRO A 149 28.73 -12.96 8.08
C PRO A 149 27.70 -11.86 7.65
N VAL A 150 26.57 -11.77 8.37
CA VAL A 150 25.50 -10.80 8.13
C VAL A 150 25.33 -9.94 9.37
N SER A 151 25.29 -8.61 9.20
CA SER A 151 25.12 -7.70 10.33
C SER A 151 23.65 -7.64 10.78
N ASP A 152 23.43 -7.42 12.11
CA ASP A 152 22.09 -7.17 12.64
C ASP A 152 21.40 -5.97 11.97
N ARG A 153 22.20 -4.98 11.57
CA ARG A 153 21.72 -3.81 10.83
C ARG A 153 21.14 -4.21 9.48
N ASP A 154 21.85 -5.03 8.71
CA ASP A 154 21.41 -5.47 7.38
C ASP A 154 20.15 -6.32 7.49
N THR A 155 20.04 -7.14 8.52
CA THR A 155 18.86 -7.96 8.76
C THR A 155 17.63 -7.10 9.10
N VAL A 156 17.75 -6.09 9.97
CA VAL A 156 16.62 -5.20 10.26
C VAL A 156 16.30 -4.31 9.07
N LEU A 157 17.32 -3.76 8.38
CA LEU A 157 17.11 -2.94 7.20
C LEU A 157 16.47 -3.70 6.05
N SER A 158 16.79 -4.99 5.85
CA SER A 158 16.11 -5.79 4.82
C SER A 158 14.61 -5.91 5.10
N LYS A 159 14.22 -6.05 6.37
CA LYS A 159 12.82 -6.07 6.78
C LYS A 159 12.13 -4.71 6.59
N VAL A 160 12.81 -3.60 6.92
CA VAL A 160 12.33 -2.23 6.66
C VAL A 160 12.13 -2.00 5.16
N VAL A 161 13.11 -2.34 4.33
CA VAL A 161 13.02 -2.18 2.87
C VAL A 161 11.92 -3.06 2.28
N SER A 162 11.75 -4.28 2.80
CA SER A 162 10.65 -5.17 2.38
C SER A 162 9.29 -4.56 2.69
N ALA A 163 9.11 -3.97 3.87
CA ALA A 163 7.86 -3.33 4.28
C ALA A 163 7.58 -2.01 3.53
N LEU A 164 8.60 -1.17 3.31
CA LEU A 164 8.44 0.19 2.77
C LEU A 164 8.59 0.28 1.26
N LEU A 165 9.24 -0.69 0.60
CA LEU A 165 9.46 -0.65 -0.84
C LEU A 165 8.97 -1.91 -1.55
N VAL A 166 9.37 -3.11 -1.12
CA VAL A 166 9.01 -4.35 -1.84
C VAL A 166 7.50 -4.57 -1.82
N ALA A 167 6.87 -4.53 -0.65
CA ALA A 167 5.41 -4.73 -0.52
C ALA A 167 4.61 -3.65 -1.28
N PRO A 168 4.89 -2.33 -1.14
CA PRO A 168 4.19 -1.30 -1.90
C PRO A 168 4.38 -1.39 -3.42
N VAL A 169 5.58 -1.73 -3.89
CA VAL A 169 5.83 -1.91 -5.33
C VAL A 169 4.97 -3.06 -5.88
N LEU A 170 4.91 -4.19 -5.18
CA LEU A 170 4.11 -5.35 -5.59
C LEU A 170 2.61 -5.05 -5.53
N ALA A 171 2.15 -4.36 -4.48
CA ALA A 171 0.76 -3.94 -4.36
C ALA A 171 0.39 -2.93 -5.45
N THR A 172 1.29 -1.99 -5.78
CA THR A 172 1.09 -1.03 -6.89
C THR A 172 1.00 -1.76 -8.21
N ALA A 173 1.85 -2.74 -8.48
CA ALA A 173 1.77 -3.55 -9.69
C ALA A 173 0.43 -4.31 -9.76
N ALA A 174 -0.02 -4.92 -8.66
CA ALA A 174 -1.32 -5.58 -8.59
C ALA A 174 -2.48 -4.60 -8.81
N ALA A 175 -2.41 -3.40 -8.20
CA ALA A 175 -3.42 -2.34 -8.38
C ALA A 175 -3.49 -1.83 -9.82
N LEU A 176 -2.35 -1.65 -10.49
CA LEU A 176 -2.30 -1.25 -11.90
C LEU A 176 -2.92 -2.31 -12.82
N VAL A 177 -2.63 -3.58 -12.58
CA VAL A 177 -3.25 -4.69 -13.32
C VAL A 177 -4.76 -4.73 -13.06
N THR A 178 -5.18 -4.62 -11.80
CA THR A 178 -6.60 -4.56 -11.43
C THR A 178 -7.30 -3.39 -12.11
N MET A 179 -6.70 -2.20 -12.09
CA MET A 179 -7.20 -0.99 -12.74
C MET A 179 -7.37 -1.19 -14.24
N LEU A 180 -6.35 -1.73 -14.92
CA LEU A 180 -6.41 -1.99 -16.36
C LEU A 180 -7.54 -2.97 -16.71
N LEU A 181 -7.64 -4.08 -15.98
CA LEU A 181 -8.70 -5.08 -16.19
C LEU A 181 -10.09 -4.51 -15.89
N PHE A 182 -10.21 -3.64 -14.87
CA PHE A 182 -11.46 -2.95 -14.57
C PHE A 182 -11.89 -2.02 -15.72
N VAL A 183 -10.98 -1.20 -16.24
CA VAL A 183 -11.27 -0.32 -17.40
C VAL A 183 -11.65 -1.14 -18.63
N LEU A 184 -10.96 -2.24 -18.89
CA LEU A 184 -11.31 -3.15 -20.01
C LEU A 184 -12.70 -3.77 -19.83
N LEU A 185 -13.04 -4.20 -18.61
CA LEU A 185 -14.36 -4.73 -18.29
C LEU A 185 -15.45 -3.68 -18.50
N LEU A 186 -15.24 -2.45 -18.00
CA LEU A 186 -16.18 -1.35 -18.25
C LEU A 186 -16.27 -0.99 -19.73
N SER A 187 -15.13 -0.99 -20.45
CA SER A 187 -15.12 -0.73 -21.89
C SER A 187 -15.94 -1.74 -22.66
N ALA A 188 -15.83 -3.02 -22.32
CA ALA A 188 -16.65 -4.09 -22.91
C ALA A 188 -18.13 -3.89 -22.58
N LEU A 189 -18.47 -3.50 -21.36
CA LEU A 189 -19.84 -3.24 -20.94
C LEU A 189 -20.45 -2.06 -21.71
N VAL A 190 -19.75 -0.92 -21.77
CA VAL A 190 -20.18 0.28 -22.51
C VAL A 190 -20.36 -0.04 -24.00
N ALA A 191 -19.39 -0.73 -24.61
CA ALA A 191 -19.47 -1.12 -26.02
C ALA A 191 -20.65 -2.07 -26.28
N SER A 192 -20.98 -2.98 -25.36
CA SER A 192 -22.12 -3.89 -25.47
C SER A 192 -23.48 -3.17 -25.48
N GLN A 193 -23.52 -1.94 -24.95
CA GLN A 193 -24.70 -1.08 -24.93
C GLN A 193 -24.63 0.05 -26.00
N GLY A 194 -23.78 -0.12 -27.02
CA GLY A 194 -23.66 0.82 -28.14
C GLY A 194 -22.93 2.12 -27.81
N GLY A 195 -22.35 2.26 -26.61
CA GLY A 195 -21.65 3.46 -26.19
C GLY A 195 -20.20 3.53 -26.73
N ASP A 196 -19.67 4.76 -26.89
CA ASP A 196 -18.26 4.97 -27.22
C ASP A 196 -17.40 4.83 -25.96
N ALA A 197 -16.89 3.63 -25.73
CA ALA A 197 -16.05 3.31 -24.59
C ALA A 197 -14.73 4.10 -24.58
N PHE A 198 -14.18 4.42 -25.76
CA PHE A 198 -12.94 5.17 -25.85
C PHE A 198 -13.14 6.61 -25.38
N GLN A 199 -14.18 7.27 -25.89
CA GLN A 199 -14.50 8.64 -25.51
C GLN A 199 -14.81 8.76 -24.02
N LEU A 200 -15.53 7.79 -23.45
CA LEU A 200 -15.97 7.85 -22.05
C LEU A 200 -14.84 7.54 -21.05
N LEU A 201 -14.04 6.52 -21.31
CA LEU A 201 -13.11 5.96 -20.32
C LEU A 201 -11.63 6.31 -20.58
N TRP A 202 -11.25 6.53 -21.84
CA TRP A 202 -9.84 6.68 -22.23
C TRP A 202 -9.47 8.09 -22.68
N ALA A 203 -10.35 8.82 -23.33
CA ALA A 203 -10.05 10.14 -23.92
C ALA A 203 -9.60 11.17 -22.88
N GLY A 204 -10.13 11.10 -21.64
CA GLY A 204 -9.71 11.95 -20.54
C GLY A 204 -8.34 11.63 -19.96
N GLY A 205 -7.76 10.47 -20.30
CA GLY A 205 -6.48 9.98 -19.80
C GLY A 205 -6.47 9.65 -18.30
N ALA A 206 -7.64 9.50 -17.67
CA ALA A 206 -7.77 9.24 -16.25
C ALA A 206 -7.03 7.97 -15.79
N PRO A 207 -7.11 6.81 -16.48
CA PRO A 207 -6.38 5.61 -16.08
C PRO A 207 -4.86 5.83 -16.07
N PHE A 208 -4.32 6.55 -17.04
CA PHE A 208 -2.88 6.84 -17.09
C PHE A 208 -2.43 7.80 -15.99
N LYS A 209 -3.21 8.86 -15.74
CA LYS A 209 -2.91 9.82 -14.66
C LYS A 209 -2.94 9.16 -13.30
N LEU A 210 -3.96 8.32 -13.05
CA LEU A 210 -4.11 7.59 -11.81
C LEU A 210 -3.02 6.52 -11.64
N GLY A 211 -2.67 5.81 -12.71
CA GLY A 211 -1.56 4.86 -12.69
C GLY A 211 -0.24 5.53 -12.37
N LEU A 212 0.04 6.69 -12.96
CA LEU A 212 1.23 7.49 -12.65
C LEU A 212 1.21 7.96 -11.18
N TYR A 213 0.04 8.38 -10.68
CA TYR A 213 -0.14 8.75 -9.27
C TYR A 213 0.20 7.60 -8.32
N PHE A 214 -0.26 6.37 -8.60
CA PHE A 214 0.03 5.20 -7.75
C PHE A 214 1.53 4.89 -7.70
N VAL A 215 2.22 4.96 -8.83
CA VAL A 215 3.67 4.78 -8.86
C VAL A 215 4.39 5.90 -8.11
N ALA A 216 3.98 7.15 -8.35
CA ALA A 216 4.55 8.32 -7.70
C ALA A 216 4.29 8.38 -6.19
N ALA A 217 3.26 7.68 -5.69
CA ALA A 217 2.93 7.59 -4.27
C ALA A 217 3.87 6.67 -3.47
N ILE A 218 4.62 5.77 -4.13
CA ILE A 218 5.52 4.83 -3.43
C ILE A 218 6.53 5.53 -2.52
N PRO A 219 7.32 6.54 -2.96
CA PRO A 219 8.27 7.23 -2.09
C PRO A 219 7.57 8.03 -0.97
N VAL A 220 6.40 8.60 -1.23
CA VAL A 220 5.62 9.31 -0.21
C VAL A 220 5.16 8.33 0.87
N TYR A 221 4.61 7.19 0.45
CA TYR A 221 4.24 6.11 1.37
C TYR A 221 5.43 5.63 2.20
N ALA A 222 6.59 5.41 1.58
CA ALA A 222 7.77 4.89 2.26
C ALA A 222 8.21 5.81 3.41
N VAL A 223 8.19 7.12 3.22
CA VAL A 223 8.53 8.09 4.28
C VAL A 223 7.39 8.23 5.29
N TRP A 224 6.13 8.24 4.81
CA TRP A 224 4.96 8.36 5.66
C TRP A 224 4.79 7.17 6.61
N ALA A 225 5.03 5.94 6.18
CA ALA A 225 4.85 4.73 6.96
C ALA A 225 6.00 4.43 7.94
N LEU A 226 7.14 5.16 7.85
CA LEU A 226 8.31 4.95 8.71
C LEU A 226 8.00 4.89 10.22
N PRO A 227 7.18 5.79 10.81
CA PRO A 227 6.87 5.73 12.24
C PRO A 227 6.16 4.43 12.62
N THR A 228 5.18 4.00 11.83
CA THR A 228 4.43 2.76 12.08
C THR A 228 5.33 1.54 11.94
N VAL A 229 6.10 1.44 10.85
CA VAL A 229 7.04 0.33 10.63
C VAL A 229 8.10 0.30 11.73
N GLY A 230 8.66 1.46 12.10
CA GLY A 230 9.62 1.58 13.20
C GLY A 230 9.05 1.13 14.54
N TRP A 231 7.84 1.55 14.87
CA TRP A 231 7.13 1.16 16.08
C TRP A 231 6.85 -0.34 16.13
N LEU A 232 6.29 -0.91 15.07
CA LEU A 232 5.96 -2.33 15.00
C LEU A 232 7.21 -3.21 15.10
N LEU A 233 8.30 -2.85 14.41
CA LEU A 233 9.58 -3.55 14.51
C LEU A 233 10.20 -3.42 15.89
N LEU A 234 10.09 -2.25 16.54
CA LEU A 234 10.53 -2.06 17.91
C LEU A 234 9.77 -2.96 18.89
N CYS A 235 8.44 -3.00 18.78
CA CYS A 235 7.60 -3.91 19.56
C CYS A 235 7.95 -5.38 19.27
N SER A 236 8.15 -5.73 17.99
CA SER A 236 8.58 -7.06 17.55
C SER A 236 9.92 -7.45 18.16
N ALA A 237 10.87 -6.50 18.28
CA ALA A 237 12.16 -6.74 18.92
C ALA A 237 12.08 -6.83 20.46
N TRP A 238 11.18 -6.09 21.08
CA TRP A 238 11.09 -5.96 22.54
C TRP A 238 10.17 -7.00 23.20
N ALA A 239 9.04 -7.35 22.58
CA ALA A 239 8.04 -8.21 23.18
C ALA A 239 8.55 -9.64 23.39
N ARG A 240 8.40 -10.19 24.60
CA ARG A 240 8.68 -11.60 24.91
C ARG A 240 7.55 -12.52 24.42
N ASN A 241 6.31 -12.07 24.57
CA ASN A 241 5.10 -12.78 24.16
C ASN A 241 4.09 -11.77 23.59
N LYS A 242 3.26 -12.21 22.63
CA LYS A 242 2.12 -11.47 22.10
C LYS A 242 2.48 -10.03 21.67
N PRO A 243 3.37 -9.84 20.69
CA PRO A 243 3.83 -8.52 20.26
C PRO A 243 2.66 -7.61 19.83
N PHE A 244 1.56 -8.17 19.32
CA PHE A 244 0.35 -7.45 18.96
C PHE A 244 -0.24 -6.65 20.13
N LEU A 245 -0.32 -7.25 21.31
CA LEU A 245 -0.86 -6.57 22.48
C LEU A 245 -0.02 -5.34 22.85
N TRP A 246 1.29 -5.47 22.85
CA TRP A 246 2.18 -4.36 23.15
C TRP A 246 2.10 -3.26 22.10
N ALA A 247 2.08 -3.62 20.83
CA ALA A 247 2.05 -2.66 19.73
C ALA A 247 0.76 -1.85 19.69
N VAL A 248 -0.39 -2.45 20.02
CA VAL A 248 -1.70 -1.79 19.95
C VAL A 248 -2.12 -1.21 21.31
N VAL A 249 -2.00 -2.00 22.38
CA VAL A 249 -2.55 -1.59 23.70
C VAL A 249 -1.77 -0.40 24.27
N VAL A 250 -0.45 -0.36 24.11
CA VAL A 250 0.35 0.76 24.66
C VAL A 250 -0.03 2.11 24.08
N PRO A 251 -0.05 2.32 22.75
CA PRO A 251 -0.47 3.60 22.18
C PRO A 251 -1.93 3.95 22.52
N VAL A 252 -2.82 2.95 22.48
CA VAL A 252 -4.25 3.16 22.78
C VAL A 252 -4.46 3.57 24.23
N LEU A 253 -3.82 2.87 25.18
CA LEU A 253 -3.92 3.23 26.61
C LEU A 253 -3.35 4.62 26.87
N LEU A 254 -2.21 4.97 26.27
CA LEU A 254 -1.66 6.32 26.37
C LEU A 254 -2.65 7.36 25.83
N GLY A 255 -3.31 7.09 24.69
CA GLY A 255 -4.36 7.94 24.15
C GLY A 255 -5.56 8.10 25.08
N VAL A 256 -5.99 6.99 25.72
CA VAL A 256 -7.08 7.01 26.72
C VAL A 256 -6.67 7.83 27.94
N PHE A 257 -5.45 7.68 28.44
CA PHE A 257 -4.95 8.50 29.57
C PHE A 257 -4.90 9.99 29.21
N VAL A 258 -4.40 10.34 28.03
CA VAL A 258 -4.38 11.75 27.58
C VAL A 258 -5.80 12.29 27.46
N TRP A 259 -6.75 11.51 26.93
CA TRP A 259 -8.15 11.90 26.85
C TRP A 259 -8.77 12.10 28.25
N TRP A 260 -8.47 11.21 29.20
CA TRP A 260 -8.91 11.31 30.58
C TRP A 260 -8.40 12.58 31.27
N PHE A 261 -7.09 12.86 31.13
CA PHE A 261 -6.48 14.07 31.71
C PHE A 261 -7.00 15.35 31.07
N ASN A 262 -7.29 15.31 29.76
CA ASN A 262 -7.92 16.44 29.07
C ASN A 262 -9.35 16.68 29.57
N ALA A 263 -10.14 15.62 29.80
CA ALA A 263 -11.48 15.71 30.37
C ALA A 263 -11.50 16.31 31.79
N MET A 264 -10.45 16.03 32.57
CA MET A 264 -10.24 16.59 33.92
C MET A 264 -9.61 18.00 33.89
N GLN A 265 -9.25 18.54 32.73
CA GLN A 265 -8.56 19.82 32.56
C GLN A 265 -7.25 19.96 33.38
N LEU A 266 -6.60 18.83 33.71
CA LEU A 266 -5.42 18.78 34.54
C LEU A 266 -4.15 19.24 33.83
N PHE A 267 -4.04 18.99 32.53
CA PHE A 267 -2.89 19.40 31.71
C PHE A 267 -3.45 19.89 30.40
N GLY A 268 -3.10 21.03 29.90
CA GLY A 268 -3.59 21.60 28.62
C GLY A 268 -3.22 20.76 27.37
N LEU A 269 -3.34 19.43 27.46
CA LEU A 269 -3.07 18.47 26.39
C LEU A 269 -4.33 18.30 25.53
N GLU A 270 -4.22 18.64 24.27
CA GLU A 270 -5.30 18.40 23.32
C GLU A 270 -5.39 16.89 22.96
N ALA A 271 -6.39 16.21 23.51
CA ALA A 271 -6.59 14.78 23.27
C ALA A 271 -6.74 14.44 21.79
N VAL A 272 -7.49 15.25 21.03
CA VAL A 272 -7.68 15.06 19.58
C VAL A 272 -6.35 15.12 18.84
N TRP A 273 -5.49 16.09 19.19
CA TRP A 273 -4.16 16.20 18.60
C TRP A 273 -3.32 14.94 18.88
N PHE A 274 -3.34 14.43 20.12
CA PHE A 274 -2.58 13.23 20.50
C PHE A 274 -3.06 11.98 19.72
N TRP A 275 -4.36 11.77 19.66
CA TRP A 275 -4.95 10.67 18.90
C TRP A 275 -4.57 10.74 17.42
N LYS A 276 -4.68 11.92 16.81
CA LYS A 276 -4.40 12.13 15.40
C LYS A 276 -2.91 12.02 15.06
N ASN A 277 -2.03 12.63 15.87
CA ASN A 277 -0.60 12.75 15.52
C ASN A 277 0.29 11.67 16.15
N VAL A 278 -0.16 11.00 17.22
CA VAL A 278 0.63 9.95 17.89
C VAL A 278 0.00 8.58 17.67
N VAL A 279 -1.22 8.33 18.18
CA VAL A 279 -1.81 6.99 18.15
C VAL A 279 -2.06 6.52 16.72
N SER A 280 -2.77 7.32 15.91
CA SER A 280 -3.05 6.96 14.52
C SER A 280 -1.78 6.84 13.70
N ARG A 281 -0.81 7.69 13.96
CA ARG A 281 0.47 7.70 13.25
C ARG A 281 1.33 6.47 13.56
N LEU A 282 1.27 5.95 14.78
CA LEU A 282 1.97 4.72 15.18
C LEU A 282 1.27 3.45 14.68
N LEU A 283 -0.04 3.46 14.51
CA LEU A 283 -0.81 2.27 14.17
C LEU A 283 -1.26 2.23 12.72
N LEU A 284 -1.65 3.36 12.15
CA LEU A 284 -2.32 3.44 10.85
C LEU A 284 -1.47 4.07 9.73
N GLY A 285 -0.21 4.43 10.00
CA GLY A 285 0.65 5.04 8.97
C GLY A 285 0.97 4.13 7.78
N VAL A 286 0.75 2.81 7.90
CA VAL A 286 0.84 1.85 6.78
C VAL A 286 -0.42 1.82 5.91
N VAL A 287 -1.51 2.49 6.33
CA VAL A 287 -2.72 2.61 5.53
C VAL A 287 -2.46 3.54 4.35
N PRO A 288 -2.85 3.15 3.12
CA PRO A 288 -2.66 3.98 1.94
C PRO A 288 -3.41 5.31 2.06
N ALA A 289 -2.90 6.32 1.41
CA ALA A 289 -3.43 7.69 1.45
C ALA A 289 -3.38 8.39 2.84
N GLY A 290 -2.78 7.77 3.86
CA GLY A 290 -2.64 8.39 5.19
C GLY A 290 -1.90 9.74 5.16
N TRP A 291 -1.04 9.98 4.17
CA TRP A 291 -0.37 11.28 3.96
C TRP A 291 -1.34 12.43 3.62
N LEU A 292 -2.58 12.13 3.22
CA LEU A 292 -3.63 13.16 3.02
C LEU A 292 -3.97 13.91 4.31
N ASP A 293 -3.62 13.36 5.48
CA ASP A 293 -3.70 14.08 6.76
C ASP A 293 -2.78 15.32 6.84
N THR A 294 -1.81 15.44 5.94
CA THR A 294 -1.00 16.66 5.79
C THR A 294 -1.71 17.76 5.00
N VAL A 295 -2.81 17.41 4.33
CA VAL A 295 -3.60 18.29 3.50
C VAL A 295 -4.73 18.87 4.34
N ASP A 296 -4.89 20.19 4.29
CA ASP A 296 -5.99 20.88 4.96
C ASP A 296 -7.28 20.71 4.16
N VAL A 297 -8.04 19.65 4.49
CA VAL A 297 -9.31 19.31 3.85
C VAL A 297 -10.37 20.38 4.15
N GLU A 298 -10.31 21.01 5.33
CA GLU A 298 -11.24 22.08 5.71
C GLU A 298 -11.02 23.33 4.86
N ALA A 299 -9.77 23.70 4.60
CA ALA A 299 -9.44 24.80 3.70
C ALA A 299 -9.89 24.51 2.25
N LEU A 300 -9.83 23.26 1.80
CA LEU A 300 -10.33 22.85 0.49
C LEU A 300 -11.86 22.88 0.42
N ALA A 301 -12.53 22.46 1.50
CA ALA A 301 -13.99 22.55 1.65
C ALA A 301 -14.46 23.99 1.60
N ALA A 302 -13.82 24.84 2.39
CA ALA A 302 -14.13 26.28 2.45
C ALA A 302 -13.91 27.00 1.10
N ALA A 303 -12.95 26.50 0.29
CA ALA A 303 -12.70 27.00 -1.05
C ALA A 303 -13.68 26.47 -2.13
N GLY A 304 -14.71 25.70 -1.74
CA GLY A 304 -15.66 25.08 -2.67
C GLY A 304 -15.06 24.02 -3.59
N ARG A 305 -13.91 23.46 -3.20
CA ARG A 305 -13.17 22.48 -4.01
C ARG A 305 -13.45 21.01 -3.64
N LEU A 306 -14.45 20.75 -2.80
CA LEU A 306 -14.88 19.39 -2.42
C LEU A 306 -16.09 18.90 -3.21
N ASP A 307 -16.33 19.42 -4.40
CA ASP A 307 -17.22 18.81 -5.38
C ASP A 307 -16.54 17.57 -6.03
N LEU A 308 -17.25 16.82 -6.84
CA LEU A 308 -16.69 15.66 -7.57
C LEU A 308 -15.49 16.05 -8.45
N GLN A 309 -15.38 17.32 -8.86
CA GLN A 309 -14.23 17.84 -9.61
C GLN A 309 -13.05 18.13 -8.68
N GLY A 310 -13.28 18.56 -7.45
CA GLY A 310 -12.26 18.75 -6.41
C GLY A 310 -11.65 17.42 -5.97
N VAL A 311 -12.44 16.33 -5.94
CA VAL A 311 -11.92 14.97 -5.69
C VAL A 311 -10.82 14.59 -6.70
N ARG A 312 -10.93 15.02 -7.95
CA ARG A 312 -9.85 14.86 -8.95
C ARG A 312 -8.57 15.61 -8.57
N GLY A 313 -8.67 16.71 -7.85
CA GLY A 313 -7.54 17.48 -7.35
C GLY A 313 -6.68 16.69 -6.36
N PHE A 314 -7.29 15.77 -5.57
CA PHE A 314 -6.55 14.93 -4.63
C PHE A 314 -5.56 13.97 -5.31
N TRP A 315 -5.81 13.62 -6.57
CA TRP A 315 -4.94 12.74 -7.36
C TRP A 315 -3.90 13.51 -8.19
N SER A 316 -3.62 14.76 -7.82
CA SER A 316 -2.56 15.55 -8.48
C SER A 316 -1.19 15.23 -7.89
N LEU A 317 -0.18 15.14 -8.76
CA LEU A 317 1.21 14.93 -8.33
C LEU A 317 1.71 16.10 -7.47
N GLY A 318 1.26 17.33 -7.77
CA GLY A 318 1.62 18.52 -6.97
C GLY A 318 1.16 18.38 -5.53
N MET A 319 -0.09 17.95 -5.30
CA MET A 319 -0.64 17.72 -3.97
C MET A 319 0.03 16.53 -3.26
N LEU A 320 0.33 15.46 -3.99
CA LEU A 320 1.05 14.32 -3.46
C LEU A 320 2.43 14.72 -2.90
N TYR A 321 3.22 15.44 -3.71
CA TYR A 321 4.57 15.84 -3.31
C TYR A 321 4.60 17.04 -2.35
N SER A 322 3.54 17.82 -2.24
CA SER A 322 3.44 18.84 -1.19
C SER A 322 3.49 18.25 0.23
N SER A 323 3.14 16.97 0.39
CA SER A 323 3.31 16.23 1.66
C SER A 323 4.75 16.26 2.16
N PHE A 324 5.76 16.28 1.27
CA PHE A 324 7.17 16.41 1.65
C PHE A 324 7.53 17.77 2.25
N LEU A 325 6.72 18.80 2.03
CA LEU A 325 6.93 20.11 2.64
C LEU A 325 6.37 20.18 4.06
N SER A 326 5.58 19.18 4.47
CA SER A 326 4.97 19.15 5.80
C SER A 326 5.98 18.76 6.88
N PRO A 327 6.13 19.56 7.95
CA PRO A 327 6.95 19.21 9.11
C PRO A 327 6.50 17.90 9.78
N LYS A 328 5.19 17.57 9.72
CA LYS A 328 4.63 16.33 10.27
C LYS A 328 5.25 15.09 9.61
N MET A 329 5.54 15.16 8.32
CA MET A 329 6.13 14.05 7.59
C MET A 329 7.55 13.76 8.08
N TRP A 330 8.39 14.78 8.15
CA TRP A 330 9.78 14.63 8.57
C TRP A 330 9.94 14.34 10.06
N GLY A 331 9.12 14.96 10.89
CA GLY A 331 9.08 14.65 12.33
C GLY A 331 8.74 13.17 12.56
N GLY A 332 7.73 12.65 11.84
CA GLY A 332 7.39 11.23 11.86
C GLY A 332 8.55 10.35 11.36
N ALA A 333 9.18 10.73 10.25
CA ALA A 333 10.29 9.97 9.67
C ALA A 333 11.49 9.86 10.64
N VAL A 334 11.85 10.95 11.33
CA VAL A 334 12.92 10.97 12.33
C VAL A 334 12.58 10.04 13.50
N VAL A 335 11.36 10.12 14.02
CA VAL A 335 10.88 9.24 15.10
C VAL A 335 10.92 7.77 14.66
N GLY A 336 10.43 7.47 13.44
CA GLY A 336 10.47 6.12 12.87
C GLY A 336 11.90 5.59 12.72
N ALA A 337 12.82 6.41 12.22
CA ALA A 337 14.22 6.05 12.08
C ALA A 337 14.88 5.78 13.46
N ALA A 338 14.55 6.59 14.47
CA ALA A 338 15.03 6.36 15.85
C ALA A 338 14.49 5.04 16.42
N MET A 339 13.22 4.69 16.16
CA MET A 339 12.63 3.42 16.59
C MET A 339 13.28 2.23 15.87
N ILE A 340 13.59 2.34 14.58
CA ILE A 340 14.31 1.32 13.82
C ILE A 340 15.72 1.13 14.41
N ALA A 341 16.42 2.22 14.70
CA ALA A 341 17.73 2.15 15.37
C ALA A 341 17.64 1.48 16.76
N GLY A 342 16.55 1.76 17.51
CA GLY A 342 16.23 1.08 18.76
C GLY A 342 16.01 -0.43 18.57
N ALA A 343 15.28 -0.83 17.53
CA ALA A 343 15.05 -2.23 17.20
C ALA A 343 16.36 -2.97 16.86
N VAL A 344 17.25 -2.33 16.06
CA VAL A 344 18.59 -2.85 15.77
C VAL A 344 19.40 -3.04 17.06
N ARG A 345 19.36 -2.04 17.95
CA ARG A 345 20.09 -2.10 19.23
C ARG A 345 19.54 -3.20 20.16
N LEU A 346 18.21 -3.33 20.27
CA LEU A 346 17.58 -4.38 21.07
C LEU A 346 17.90 -5.78 20.55
N ARG A 347 17.91 -5.97 19.23
CA ARG A 347 18.32 -7.25 18.63
C ARG A 347 19.74 -7.64 19.05
N ARG A 348 20.67 -6.66 19.09
CA ARG A 348 22.07 -6.92 19.46
C ARG A 348 22.24 -7.37 20.91
N TRP A 349 21.48 -6.77 21.82
CA TRP A 349 21.68 -6.96 23.28
C TRP A 349 20.84 -8.10 23.87
N ARG A 350 19.73 -8.45 23.25
CA ARG A 350 18.76 -9.38 23.84
C ARG A 350 18.97 -10.85 23.46
N ASP A 351 19.82 -11.11 22.50
CA ASP A 351 20.15 -12.46 22.06
C ASP A 351 21.31 -13.08 22.86
N GLU A 352 21.87 -12.33 23.81
CA GLU A 352 22.94 -12.76 24.70
C GLU A 352 22.41 -13.23 26.08
N GLY A 353 21.10 -13.27 26.26
CA GLY A 353 20.44 -13.67 27.51
C GLY A 353 19.55 -14.89 27.38
#